data_060bdd10d0ea7228a0185ca099a27892
#
_entry.id   060bdd10d0ea7228a0185ca099a27892
#
_cell.length_a   1.000
_cell.length_b   1.000
_cell.length_c   1.000
_cell.angle_alpha   90.00
_cell.angle_beta   90.00
_cell.angle_gamma   90.00
#
_symmetry.space_group_name_H-M   'P 1'
#
loop_
_entity.id
_entity.type
_entity.pdbx_description
1 polymer ?
#
loop_
_entity_poly.entity_id
_entity_poly.type
_entity_poly.pdbx_seq_one_letter_code
_entity_poly.pdbx_strand_id
1 'polypeptide(L)'
;MHAESLPAHIHYAIGIDGGGTSTRARVVHRSGVVVGEGKAGASGLMQGIPQAWRHIAQAIAHATEGRVQAGWPQPVPANCALGLGLAGANNRGWHADFLAADPGYARLKLESDAVTALWGAHGGNAGALVIVGTGAIGLALLPDGQQRVSGGWGFPCGDDGSGADIGLRAVNLTQRSLDGRAVAGPLSTAILQATGGTPDALLAWTGAARQFEYATLVPCVFAHEHQDPEAARLLRYSLEQLESLARAVDPTHTLPLVVAGSIGQRLVPRLSGLVGACVVPPQGDAMDGALTLCMQ
;
A
#
# COMPACT_ATOMS: atom_id res chain seq x y z
N MET A 1 -21.47 8.32 -6.38
CA MET A 1 -21.64 6.91 -5.92
C MET A 1 -23.13 6.67 -5.71
N HIS A 2 -23.80 5.91 -6.57
CA HIS A 2 -25.24 5.63 -6.43
C HIS A 2 -25.40 4.38 -5.55
N ALA A 3 -25.85 4.56 -4.32
CA ALA A 3 -26.12 3.49 -3.35
C ALA A 3 -27.39 2.66 -3.66
N GLU A 4 -27.97 2.82 -4.86
CA GLU A 4 -29.22 2.16 -5.25
C GLU A 4 -29.11 0.65 -5.55
N SER A 5 -27.89 0.07 -5.54
CA SER A 5 -27.69 -1.34 -5.88
C SER A 5 -27.67 -2.31 -4.68
N LEU A 6 -27.71 -1.81 -3.45
CA LEU A 6 -27.68 -2.68 -2.28
C LEU A 6 -29.08 -3.23 -1.94
N PRO A 7 -29.22 -4.54 -1.61
CA PRO A 7 -30.46 -5.13 -1.13
C PRO A 7 -31.08 -4.34 0.03
N ALA A 8 -32.41 -4.39 0.17
CA ALA A 8 -33.15 -3.55 1.13
C ALA A 8 -32.72 -3.74 2.59
N HIS A 9 -32.27 -4.95 2.96
CA HIS A 9 -31.82 -5.28 4.32
C HIS A 9 -30.39 -4.78 4.62
N ILE A 10 -29.61 -4.37 3.59
CA ILE A 10 -28.27 -3.81 3.79
C ILE A 10 -28.40 -2.30 3.98
N HIS A 11 -28.05 -1.82 5.15
CA HIS A 11 -28.13 -0.41 5.52
C HIS A 11 -26.80 0.32 5.40
N TYR A 12 -25.67 -0.40 5.46
CA TYR A 12 -24.32 0.18 5.44
C TYR A 12 -23.41 -0.52 4.44
N ALA A 13 -22.58 0.28 3.78
CA ALA A 13 -21.39 -0.18 3.08
C ALA A 13 -20.16 0.21 3.91
N ILE A 14 -19.22 -0.70 4.06
CA ILE A 14 -18.01 -0.50 4.85
C ILE A 14 -16.81 -0.83 3.99
N GLY A 15 -15.88 0.12 3.86
CA GLY A 15 -14.60 -0.06 3.18
C GLY A 15 -13.48 -0.16 4.19
N ILE A 16 -12.69 -1.22 4.10
CA ILE A 16 -11.53 -1.48 4.95
C ILE A 16 -10.25 -1.43 4.13
N ASP A 17 -9.25 -0.72 4.66
CA ASP A 17 -7.86 -0.74 4.22
C ASP A 17 -7.00 -1.24 5.38
N GLY A 18 -6.44 -2.44 5.25
CA GLY A 18 -5.74 -3.12 6.32
C GLY A 18 -4.36 -3.65 5.93
N GLY A 19 -3.37 -3.14 6.61
CA GLY A 19 -1.96 -3.47 6.38
C GLY A 19 -1.24 -4.08 7.57
N GLY A 20 0.07 -4.19 7.46
CA GLY A 20 0.94 -4.72 8.50
C GLY A 20 1.12 -3.84 9.74
N THR A 21 0.61 -2.59 9.72
CA THR A 21 0.78 -1.62 10.82
C THR A 21 -0.52 -1.06 11.36
N SER A 22 -1.55 -0.95 10.54
CA SER A 22 -2.83 -0.34 10.91
C SER A 22 -3.98 -0.85 10.04
N THR A 23 -5.20 -0.62 10.54
CA THR A 23 -6.46 -0.82 9.84
C THR A 23 -7.21 0.50 9.81
N ARG A 24 -7.77 0.87 8.66
CA ARG A 24 -8.67 2.00 8.48
C ARG A 24 -10.04 1.50 8.02
N ALA A 25 -11.10 2.07 8.54
CA ALA A 25 -12.48 1.78 8.14
C ALA A 25 -13.20 3.07 7.77
N ARG A 26 -13.97 3.05 6.69
CA ARG A 26 -14.95 4.09 6.32
C ARG A 26 -16.33 3.45 6.24
N VAL A 27 -17.28 3.99 7.00
CA VAL A 27 -18.66 3.50 7.05
C VAL A 27 -19.57 4.49 6.35
N VAL A 28 -20.36 4.01 5.39
CA VAL A 28 -21.29 4.80 4.58
C VAL A 28 -22.69 4.21 4.73
N HIS A 29 -23.66 5.01 5.10
CA HIS A 29 -25.07 4.62 5.09
C HIS A 29 -25.57 4.51 3.65
N ARG A 30 -26.59 3.66 3.40
CA ARG A 30 -27.19 3.46 2.08
C ARG A 30 -27.70 4.73 1.38
N SER A 31 -27.94 5.80 2.13
CA SER A 31 -28.27 7.12 1.59
C SER A 31 -27.08 7.87 0.98
N GLY A 32 -25.88 7.30 1.03
CA GLY A 32 -24.62 7.93 0.57
C GLY A 32 -23.93 8.80 1.63
N VAL A 33 -24.51 8.92 2.82
CA VAL A 33 -23.91 9.70 3.93
C VAL A 33 -22.78 8.91 4.56
N VAL A 34 -21.60 9.52 4.66
CA VAL A 34 -20.48 8.97 5.44
C VAL A 34 -20.81 9.09 6.92
N VAL A 35 -20.93 7.96 7.62
CA VAL A 35 -21.17 7.89 9.06
C VAL A 35 -19.91 8.33 9.80
N GLY A 36 -18.76 7.80 9.38
CA GLY A 36 -17.48 8.17 9.95
C GLY A 36 -16.33 7.29 9.45
N GLU A 37 -15.15 7.62 9.98
CA GLU A 37 -13.92 6.85 9.78
C GLU A 37 -13.33 6.44 11.12
N GLY A 38 -12.71 5.26 11.15
CA GLY A 38 -12.07 4.73 12.34
C GLY A 38 -10.73 4.05 12.01
N LYS A 39 -9.91 3.92 13.04
CA LYS A 39 -8.58 3.30 12.95
C LYS A 39 -8.39 2.28 14.07
N ALA A 40 -7.62 1.22 13.79
CA ALA A 40 -7.21 0.20 14.74
C ALA A 40 -5.80 -0.32 14.42
N GLY A 41 -5.37 -1.35 15.15
CA GLY A 41 -4.09 -2.02 14.91
C GLY A 41 -4.03 -2.76 13.58
N ALA A 42 -2.92 -3.43 13.32
CA ALA A 42 -2.64 -4.15 12.07
C ALA A 42 -3.62 -5.28 11.79
N SER A 43 -4.09 -5.41 10.55
CA SER A 43 -4.95 -6.49 10.06
C SER A 43 -4.39 -7.24 8.84
N GLY A 44 -3.07 -7.12 8.59
CA GLY A 44 -2.41 -7.98 7.60
C GLY A 44 -2.57 -9.46 7.93
N LEU A 45 -2.98 -10.29 6.96
CA LEU A 45 -3.37 -11.69 7.19
C LEU A 45 -2.23 -12.57 7.72
N MET A 46 -0.98 -12.22 7.40
CA MET A 46 0.19 -12.94 7.94
C MET A 46 0.35 -12.82 9.46
N GLN A 47 -0.33 -11.85 10.10
CA GLN A 47 -0.30 -11.64 11.55
C GLN A 47 -1.39 -12.45 12.28
N GLY A 48 -2.19 -13.19 11.54
CA GLY A 48 -3.23 -14.09 12.03
C GLY A 48 -4.66 -13.58 11.82
N ILE A 49 -5.51 -14.49 11.37
CA ILE A 49 -6.92 -14.21 11.03
C ILE A 49 -7.73 -13.67 12.23
N PRO A 50 -7.59 -14.23 13.47
CA PRO A 50 -8.30 -13.70 14.63
C PRO A 50 -7.91 -12.25 14.98
N GLN A 51 -6.64 -11.88 14.79
CA GLN A 51 -6.17 -10.51 15.00
C GLN A 51 -6.74 -9.57 13.94
N ALA A 52 -6.74 -9.97 12.67
CA ALA A 52 -7.28 -9.18 11.58
C ALA A 52 -8.76 -8.83 11.84
N TRP A 53 -9.60 -9.82 12.13
CA TRP A 53 -11.02 -9.59 12.45
C TRP A 53 -11.24 -8.71 13.67
N ARG A 54 -10.45 -8.87 14.73
CA ARG A 54 -10.53 -8.02 15.92
C ARG A 54 -10.25 -6.55 15.60
N HIS A 55 -9.19 -6.25 14.84
CA HIS A 55 -8.84 -4.88 14.50
C HIS A 55 -9.81 -4.28 13.46
N ILE A 56 -10.35 -5.07 12.53
CA ILE A 56 -11.42 -4.63 11.63
C ILE A 56 -12.65 -4.22 12.45
N ALA A 57 -13.11 -5.06 13.38
CA ALA A 57 -14.25 -4.75 14.25
C ALA A 57 -14.01 -3.49 15.09
N GLN A 58 -12.80 -3.29 15.65
CA GLN A 58 -12.42 -2.10 16.37
C GLN A 58 -12.45 -0.84 15.48
N ALA A 59 -11.90 -0.92 14.25
CA ALA A 59 -11.93 0.20 13.33
C ALA A 59 -13.36 0.60 12.95
N ILE A 60 -14.25 -0.38 12.72
CA ILE A 60 -15.67 -0.13 12.44
C ILE A 60 -16.36 0.50 13.66
N ALA A 61 -16.11 -0.01 14.87
CA ALA A 61 -16.66 0.55 16.09
C ALA A 61 -16.25 2.02 16.25
N HIS A 62 -14.97 2.36 16.09
CA HIS A 62 -14.48 3.74 16.13
C HIS A 62 -15.08 4.64 15.04
N ALA A 63 -15.43 4.08 13.87
CA ALA A 63 -16.09 4.82 12.80
C ALA A 63 -17.55 5.17 13.10
N THR A 64 -18.22 4.38 13.95
CA THR A 64 -19.67 4.45 14.16
C THR A 64 -20.08 4.98 15.54
N GLU A 65 -19.17 4.94 16.52
CA GLU A 65 -19.44 5.34 17.91
C GLU A 65 -19.96 6.79 18.00
N GLY A 66 -21.19 6.95 18.50
CA GLY A 66 -21.85 8.24 18.64
C GLY A 66 -22.20 8.97 17.34
N ARG A 67 -22.03 8.33 16.17
CA ARG A 67 -22.20 8.95 14.84
C ARG A 67 -23.37 8.43 14.04
N VAL A 68 -23.97 7.32 14.46
CA VAL A 68 -25.17 6.78 13.80
C VAL A 68 -26.35 7.71 14.07
N GLN A 69 -26.99 8.20 13.01
CA GLN A 69 -28.09 9.16 13.13
C GLN A 69 -29.32 8.52 13.79
N ALA A 70 -30.09 9.33 14.51
CA ALA A 70 -31.33 8.88 15.11
C ALA A 70 -32.29 8.34 14.04
N GLY A 71 -32.89 7.18 14.30
CA GLY A 71 -33.76 6.48 13.34
C GLY A 71 -33.05 5.52 12.39
N TRP A 72 -31.74 5.51 12.32
CA TRP A 72 -30.98 4.49 11.60
C TRP A 72 -30.73 3.26 12.49
N PRO A 73 -30.79 2.03 11.94
CA PRO A 73 -30.42 0.84 12.69
C PRO A 73 -28.92 0.90 13.04
N GLN A 74 -28.54 0.28 14.16
CA GLN A 74 -27.12 0.12 14.46
C GLN A 74 -26.46 -0.81 13.43
N PRO A 75 -25.23 -0.48 12.98
CA PRO A 75 -24.49 -1.35 12.09
C PRO A 75 -24.11 -2.66 12.79
N VAL A 76 -24.61 -3.76 12.25
CA VAL A 76 -24.27 -5.13 12.65
C VAL A 76 -23.90 -5.91 11.39
N PRO A 77 -23.12 -7.00 11.47
CA PRO A 77 -22.71 -7.74 10.27
C PRO A 77 -23.87 -8.06 9.32
N ALA A 78 -25.00 -8.53 9.82
CA ALA A 78 -26.17 -8.94 9.03
C ALA A 78 -26.84 -7.79 8.23
N ASN A 79 -26.55 -6.52 8.52
CA ASN A 79 -27.08 -5.37 7.75
C ASN A 79 -26.00 -4.54 7.06
N CYS A 80 -24.78 -5.08 6.95
CA CYS A 80 -23.62 -4.41 6.35
C CYS A 80 -23.07 -5.18 5.15
N ALA A 81 -22.73 -4.45 4.08
CA ALA A 81 -21.83 -4.93 3.03
C ALA A 81 -20.39 -4.51 3.39
N LEU A 82 -19.47 -5.46 3.44
CA LEU A 82 -18.07 -5.24 3.82
C LEU A 82 -17.16 -5.52 2.62
N GLY A 83 -16.43 -4.51 2.19
CA GLY A 83 -15.33 -4.62 1.24
C GLY A 83 -13.99 -4.44 1.96
N LEU A 84 -13.03 -5.30 1.66
CA LEU A 84 -11.76 -5.32 2.35
C LEU A 84 -10.59 -5.34 1.35
N GLY A 85 -9.63 -4.46 1.56
CA GLY A 85 -8.29 -4.52 0.99
C GLY A 85 -7.31 -4.90 2.10
N LEU A 86 -6.80 -6.12 2.09
CA LEU A 86 -5.93 -6.60 3.16
C LEU A 86 -4.58 -7.07 2.63
N ALA A 87 -3.50 -6.62 3.27
CA ALA A 87 -2.17 -7.13 3.02
C ALA A 87 -2.14 -8.65 3.28
N GLY A 88 -1.61 -9.40 2.31
CA GLY A 88 -1.54 -10.86 2.36
C GLY A 88 -2.76 -11.59 1.79
N ALA A 89 -3.80 -10.90 1.33
CA ALA A 89 -4.98 -11.54 0.71
C ALA A 89 -4.67 -12.31 -0.59
N ASN A 90 -3.52 -12.06 -1.22
CA ASN A 90 -3.03 -12.85 -2.35
C ASN A 90 -2.60 -14.28 -1.98
N ASN A 91 -2.38 -14.58 -0.70
CA ASN A 91 -2.14 -15.93 -0.24
C ASN A 91 -3.46 -16.69 -0.17
N ARG A 92 -3.62 -17.71 -1.02
CA ARG A 92 -4.88 -18.48 -1.17
C ARG A 92 -5.33 -19.13 0.14
N GLY A 93 -4.41 -19.63 0.97
CA GLY A 93 -4.73 -20.24 2.25
C GLY A 93 -5.29 -19.21 3.23
N TRP A 94 -4.57 -18.11 3.44
CA TRP A 94 -5.03 -17.04 4.33
C TRP A 94 -6.33 -16.39 3.86
N HIS A 95 -6.50 -16.25 2.54
CA HIS A 95 -7.74 -15.74 1.95
C HIS A 95 -8.93 -16.66 2.29
N ALA A 96 -8.77 -17.97 2.10
CA ALA A 96 -9.83 -18.96 2.41
C ALA A 96 -10.14 -18.98 3.91
N ASP A 97 -9.11 -19.01 4.77
CA ASP A 97 -9.26 -19.02 6.23
C ASP A 97 -9.96 -17.74 6.73
N PHE A 98 -9.65 -16.58 6.14
CA PHE A 98 -10.29 -15.31 6.49
C PHE A 98 -11.79 -15.33 6.14
N LEU A 99 -12.15 -15.78 4.93
CA LEU A 99 -13.56 -15.89 4.51
C LEU A 99 -14.34 -16.92 5.35
N ALA A 100 -13.71 -18.03 5.71
CA ALA A 100 -14.34 -19.04 6.56
C ALA A 100 -14.63 -18.55 7.99
N ALA A 101 -13.90 -17.52 8.44
CA ALA A 101 -14.07 -16.89 9.76
C ALA A 101 -15.01 -15.66 9.72
N ASP A 102 -15.79 -15.46 8.64
CA ASP A 102 -16.75 -14.35 8.52
C ASP A 102 -17.74 -14.35 9.69
N PRO A 103 -17.84 -13.22 10.45
CA PRO A 103 -18.80 -13.10 11.54
C PRO A 103 -20.27 -12.92 11.08
N GLY A 104 -20.57 -13.12 9.80
CA GLY A 104 -21.92 -13.11 9.23
C GLY A 104 -22.31 -11.79 8.56
N TYR A 105 -21.41 -11.16 7.82
CA TYR A 105 -21.73 -10.00 7.01
C TYR A 105 -22.75 -10.34 5.91
N ALA A 106 -23.72 -9.46 5.68
CA ALA A 106 -24.74 -9.65 4.63
C ALA A 106 -24.11 -9.78 3.23
N ARG A 107 -23.00 -9.11 3.02
CA ARG A 107 -22.11 -9.26 1.84
C ARG A 107 -20.67 -9.03 2.29
N LEU A 108 -19.77 -9.88 1.83
CA LEU A 108 -18.34 -9.76 2.10
C LEU A 108 -17.54 -9.96 0.82
N LYS A 109 -16.61 -9.04 0.56
CA LYS A 109 -15.67 -9.09 -0.56
C LYS A 109 -14.27 -8.78 -0.05
N LEU A 110 -13.32 -9.66 -0.36
CA LEU A 110 -11.92 -9.52 0.03
C LEU A 110 -11.03 -9.48 -1.21
N GLU A 111 -10.15 -8.47 -1.25
CA GLU A 111 -9.08 -8.31 -2.21
C GLU A 111 -7.78 -7.91 -1.51
N SER A 112 -6.67 -7.85 -2.24
CA SER A 112 -5.46 -7.28 -1.68
C SER A 112 -5.60 -5.76 -1.49
N ASP A 113 -4.82 -5.21 -0.57
CA ASP A 113 -4.69 -3.78 -0.30
C ASP A 113 -4.30 -2.99 -1.57
N ALA A 114 -3.43 -3.55 -2.41
CA ALA A 114 -3.03 -2.96 -3.68
C ALA A 114 -4.18 -2.90 -4.71
N VAL A 115 -5.03 -3.93 -4.77
CA VAL A 115 -6.20 -3.95 -5.67
C VAL A 115 -7.23 -2.91 -5.23
N THR A 116 -7.55 -2.81 -3.95
CA THR A 116 -8.47 -1.77 -3.48
C THR A 116 -7.88 -0.36 -3.62
N ALA A 117 -6.56 -0.19 -3.48
CA ALA A 117 -5.91 1.07 -3.79
C ALA A 117 -6.05 1.44 -5.28
N LEU A 118 -5.90 0.49 -6.22
CA LEU A 118 -6.13 0.70 -7.66
C LEU A 118 -7.58 1.14 -7.93
N TRP A 119 -8.55 0.45 -7.34
CA TRP A 119 -9.97 0.77 -7.53
C TRP A 119 -10.34 2.14 -6.95
N GLY A 120 -9.79 2.49 -5.78
CA GLY A 120 -9.97 3.81 -5.19
C GLY A 120 -9.33 4.91 -6.03
N ALA A 121 -8.12 4.68 -6.51
CA ALA A 121 -7.36 5.63 -7.32
C ALA A 121 -8.10 6.06 -8.60
N HIS A 122 -8.90 5.16 -9.19
CA HIS A 122 -9.61 5.38 -10.45
C HIS A 122 -11.13 5.32 -10.33
N GLY A 123 -11.69 5.31 -9.12
CA GLY A 123 -13.15 5.23 -8.89
C GLY A 123 -13.77 3.97 -9.50
N GLY A 124 -13.04 2.85 -9.57
CA GLY A 124 -13.46 1.61 -10.19
C GLY A 124 -13.35 1.56 -11.72
N ASN A 125 -12.85 2.61 -12.37
CA ASN A 125 -12.64 2.66 -13.81
C ASN A 125 -11.26 2.10 -14.20
N ALA A 126 -11.08 1.86 -15.51
CA ALA A 126 -9.79 1.46 -16.07
C ALA A 126 -8.69 2.49 -15.75
N GLY A 127 -7.53 1.99 -15.34
CA GLY A 127 -6.39 2.83 -14.96
C GLY A 127 -5.23 1.98 -14.44
N ALA A 128 -4.08 2.60 -14.30
CA ALA A 128 -2.86 2.00 -13.76
C ALA A 128 -2.47 2.65 -12.43
N LEU A 129 -1.91 1.85 -11.53
CA LEU A 129 -1.39 2.28 -10.24
C LEU A 129 0.01 1.70 -10.06
N VAL A 130 0.98 2.54 -9.71
CA VAL A 130 2.30 2.10 -9.22
C VAL A 130 2.48 2.59 -7.80
N ILE A 131 2.71 1.67 -6.89
CA ILE A 131 2.99 1.96 -5.48
C ILE A 131 4.48 1.73 -5.23
N VAL A 132 5.19 2.77 -4.78
CA VAL A 132 6.58 2.67 -4.32
C VAL A 132 6.67 3.27 -2.93
N GLY A 133 6.72 2.38 -1.95
CA GLY A 133 6.84 2.66 -0.51
C GLY A 133 7.90 1.78 0.11
N THR A 134 7.59 1.08 1.19
CA THR A 134 8.45 0.03 1.77
C THR A 134 8.72 -1.08 0.77
N GLY A 135 7.69 -1.53 0.03
CA GLY A 135 7.77 -2.40 -1.14
C GLY A 135 7.44 -1.66 -2.44
N ALA A 136 7.40 -2.38 -3.57
CA ALA A 136 7.05 -1.83 -4.88
C ALA A 136 6.17 -2.79 -5.70
N ILE A 137 5.07 -2.27 -6.26
CA ILE A 137 4.14 -3.04 -7.08
C ILE A 137 3.48 -2.14 -8.13
N GLY A 138 3.24 -2.67 -9.31
CA GLY A 138 2.41 -2.07 -10.36
C GLY A 138 1.15 -2.88 -10.59
N LEU A 139 0.02 -2.21 -10.77
CA LEU A 139 -1.26 -2.82 -11.12
C LEU A 139 -1.95 -2.03 -12.22
N ALA A 140 -2.78 -2.68 -13.02
CA ALA A 140 -3.71 -2.02 -13.93
C ALA A 140 -5.04 -2.75 -13.98
N LEU A 141 -6.13 -1.97 -14.08
CA LEU A 141 -7.45 -2.44 -14.47
C LEU A 141 -7.65 -2.03 -15.93
N LEU A 142 -7.84 -2.99 -16.82
CA LEU A 142 -8.04 -2.74 -18.24
C LEU A 142 -9.51 -2.42 -18.55
N PRO A 143 -9.82 -1.80 -19.72
CA PRO A 143 -11.20 -1.50 -20.11
C PRO A 143 -12.11 -2.73 -20.25
N ASP A 144 -11.54 -3.93 -20.46
CA ASP A 144 -12.25 -5.21 -20.52
C ASP A 144 -12.46 -5.86 -19.13
N GLY A 145 -12.04 -5.19 -18.06
CA GLY A 145 -12.13 -5.67 -16.68
C GLY A 145 -10.98 -6.60 -16.25
N GLN A 146 -10.05 -6.93 -17.13
CA GLN A 146 -8.90 -7.73 -16.75
C GLN A 146 -7.95 -6.92 -15.88
N GLN A 147 -7.31 -7.59 -14.91
CA GLN A 147 -6.27 -7.02 -14.08
C GLN A 147 -4.88 -7.48 -14.54
N ARG A 148 -3.92 -6.55 -14.52
CA ARG A 148 -2.49 -6.86 -14.67
C ARG A 148 -1.76 -6.50 -13.39
N VAL A 149 -0.78 -7.32 -13.02
CA VAL A 149 0.07 -7.10 -11.86
C VAL A 149 1.53 -7.29 -12.28
N SER A 150 2.41 -6.43 -11.81
CA SER A 150 3.85 -6.53 -12.00
C SER A 150 4.59 -6.15 -10.71
N GLY A 151 5.62 -6.89 -10.35
CA GLY A 151 6.31 -6.72 -9.07
C GLY A 151 5.52 -7.28 -7.89
N GLY A 152 5.76 -6.75 -6.67
CA GLY A 152 5.10 -7.22 -5.45
C GLY A 152 5.53 -8.61 -5.00
N TRP A 153 6.71 -9.08 -5.40
CA TRP A 153 7.25 -10.39 -5.02
C TRP A 153 7.82 -10.41 -3.61
N GLY A 154 7.98 -9.24 -3.01
CA GLY A 154 8.49 -9.08 -1.66
C GLY A 154 10.01 -9.05 -1.55
N PHE A 155 10.48 -8.39 -0.50
CA PHE A 155 11.87 -8.26 -0.13
C PHE A 155 12.42 -9.59 0.43
N PRO A 156 13.73 -9.97 0.20
CA PRO A 156 14.76 -9.16 -0.49
C PRO A 156 14.90 -9.44 -2.00
N CYS A 157 14.18 -10.39 -2.56
CA CYS A 157 14.38 -10.82 -3.95
C CYS A 157 13.49 -10.09 -4.95
N GLY A 158 12.48 -9.38 -4.48
CA GLY A 158 11.62 -8.51 -5.26
C GLY A 158 11.60 -7.10 -4.68
N ASP A 159 10.57 -6.33 -5.03
CA ASP A 159 10.39 -4.95 -4.59
C ASP A 159 11.50 -4.01 -5.10
N ASP A 160 12.02 -4.25 -6.31
CA ASP A 160 13.07 -3.44 -6.93
C ASP A 160 12.71 -1.95 -6.92
N GLY A 161 13.66 -1.12 -6.50
CA GLY A 161 13.49 0.33 -6.40
C GLY A 161 12.65 0.82 -5.22
N SER A 162 12.12 -0.09 -4.40
CA SER A 162 11.40 0.25 -3.17
C SER A 162 12.30 0.81 -2.09
N GLY A 163 11.70 1.29 -0.98
CA GLY A 163 12.44 1.76 0.18
C GLY A 163 13.34 0.69 0.80
N ALA A 164 12.85 -0.54 0.88
CA ALA A 164 13.64 -1.64 1.40
C ALA A 164 14.85 -1.97 0.51
N ASP A 165 14.65 -2.00 -0.81
CA ASP A 165 15.73 -2.27 -1.76
C ASP A 165 16.77 -1.13 -1.79
N ILE A 166 16.33 0.14 -1.82
CA ILE A 166 17.24 1.28 -1.76
C ILE A 166 18.02 1.28 -0.43
N GLY A 167 17.36 1.00 0.69
CA GLY A 167 18.02 0.91 2.00
C GLY A 167 19.05 -0.21 2.05
N LEU A 168 18.72 -1.39 1.53
CA LEU A 168 19.66 -2.51 1.41
C LEU A 168 20.88 -2.13 0.56
N ARG A 169 20.68 -1.47 -0.59
CA ARG A 169 21.78 -1.01 -1.44
C ARG A 169 22.64 0.04 -0.76
N ALA A 170 22.05 0.95 0.00
CA ALA A 170 22.79 1.94 0.78
C ALA A 170 23.62 1.29 1.88
N VAL A 171 23.11 0.27 2.58
CA VAL A 171 23.86 -0.52 3.54
C VAL A 171 25.01 -1.28 2.85
N ASN A 172 24.77 -1.92 1.72
CA ASN A 172 25.80 -2.60 0.93
C ASN A 172 26.92 -1.65 0.48
N LEU A 173 26.57 -0.42 0.07
CA LEU A 173 27.55 0.62 -0.24
C LEU A 173 28.39 0.98 1.00
N THR A 174 27.76 1.15 2.15
CA THR A 174 28.44 1.47 3.41
C THR A 174 29.42 0.38 3.81
N GLN A 175 29.04 -0.90 3.74
CA GLN A 175 29.94 -2.03 3.99
C GLN A 175 31.14 -2.03 3.04
N ARG A 176 30.93 -1.77 1.75
CA ARG A 176 32.01 -1.69 0.77
C ARG A 176 32.97 -0.53 1.04
N SER A 177 32.46 0.60 1.55
CA SER A 177 33.32 1.73 1.92
C SER A 177 34.15 1.45 3.17
N LEU A 178 33.61 0.74 4.14
CA LEU A 178 34.32 0.28 5.32
C LEU A 178 35.45 -0.72 4.97
N ASP A 179 35.20 -1.58 3.97
CA ASP A 179 36.20 -2.55 3.46
C ASP A 179 37.23 -1.94 2.51
N GLY A 180 37.12 -0.66 2.14
CA GLY A 180 37.97 -0.04 1.13
C GLY A 180 37.66 -0.44 -0.33
N ARG A 181 36.50 -1.11 -0.57
CA ARG A 181 36.03 -1.50 -1.92
C ARG A 181 35.21 -0.43 -2.63
N ALA A 182 34.83 0.65 -1.93
CA ALA A 182 34.17 1.84 -2.45
C ALA A 182 34.70 3.07 -1.74
N VAL A 183 34.56 4.23 -2.37
CA VAL A 183 34.92 5.51 -1.75
C VAL A 183 33.87 5.83 -0.67
N ALA A 184 34.35 6.17 0.53
CA ALA A 184 33.47 6.66 1.58
C ALA A 184 32.94 8.06 1.22
N GLY A 185 31.63 8.22 1.28
CA GLY A 185 30.93 9.47 0.96
C GLY A 185 29.97 9.89 2.07
N PRO A 186 29.32 11.04 1.90
CA PRO A 186 28.32 11.55 2.85
C PRO A 186 27.19 10.55 3.13
N LEU A 187 26.70 9.82 2.11
CA LEU A 187 25.67 8.82 2.27
C LEU A 187 26.14 7.66 3.15
N SER A 188 27.32 7.06 2.85
CA SER A 188 27.83 5.92 3.63
C SER A 188 28.06 6.30 5.09
N THR A 189 28.52 7.52 5.35
CA THR A 189 28.68 8.06 6.71
C THR A 189 27.31 8.18 7.42
N ALA A 190 26.29 8.74 6.74
CA ALA A 190 24.96 8.89 7.31
C ALA A 190 24.28 7.54 7.60
N ILE A 191 24.42 6.56 6.71
CA ILE A 191 23.92 5.20 6.91
C ILE A 191 24.61 4.52 8.10
N LEU A 192 25.94 4.65 8.21
CA LEU A 192 26.67 4.10 9.35
C LEU A 192 26.17 4.70 10.68
N GLN A 193 25.97 6.02 10.73
CA GLN A 193 25.40 6.70 11.91
C GLN A 193 23.98 6.21 12.24
N ALA A 194 23.11 6.08 11.23
CA ALA A 194 21.73 5.61 11.40
C ALA A 194 21.65 4.16 11.89
N THR A 195 22.70 3.35 11.69
CA THR A 195 22.77 1.94 12.06
C THR A 195 23.66 1.68 13.30
N GLY A 196 24.01 2.73 14.06
CA GLY A 196 24.70 2.63 15.35
C GLY A 196 26.14 3.16 15.38
N GLY A 197 26.63 3.74 14.28
CA GLY A 197 27.86 4.54 14.22
C GLY A 197 29.19 3.75 14.18
N THR A 198 29.14 2.43 14.26
CA THR A 198 30.35 1.57 14.22
C THR A 198 30.16 0.37 13.30
N PRO A 199 31.23 -0.25 12.75
CA PRO A 199 31.13 -1.46 11.95
C PRO A 199 30.44 -2.62 12.71
N ASP A 200 30.71 -2.80 13.98
CA ASP A 200 30.10 -3.85 14.80
C ASP A 200 28.60 -3.62 15.01
N ALA A 201 28.19 -2.37 15.23
CA ALA A 201 26.78 -2.00 15.33
C ALA A 201 26.04 -2.20 14.00
N LEU A 202 26.65 -1.83 12.87
CA LEU A 202 26.11 -2.10 11.54
C LEU A 202 25.92 -3.61 11.31
N LEU A 203 26.89 -4.44 11.69
CA LEU A 203 26.79 -5.88 11.56
C LEU A 203 25.64 -6.44 12.41
N ALA A 204 25.51 -6.01 13.66
CA ALA A 204 24.42 -6.41 14.55
C ALA A 204 23.05 -5.94 13.97
N TRP A 205 22.98 -4.71 13.46
CA TRP A 205 21.78 -4.15 12.85
C TRP A 205 21.34 -4.97 11.62
N THR A 206 22.24 -5.30 10.70
CA THR A 206 21.92 -6.10 9.50
C THR A 206 21.46 -7.52 9.84
N GLY A 207 21.91 -8.09 10.94
CA GLY A 207 21.47 -9.41 11.42
C GLY A 207 20.01 -9.42 11.94
N ALA A 208 19.50 -8.27 12.37
CA ALA A 208 18.14 -8.13 12.93
C ALA A 208 17.18 -7.45 11.96
N ALA A 209 17.68 -6.61 11.06
CA ALA A 209 16.87 -5.78 10.17
C ALA A 209 16.03 -6.62 9.18
N ARG A 210 14.80 -6.19 8.98
CA ARG A 210 13.85 -6.73 8.01
C ARG A 210 13.45 -5.63 7.02
N GLN A 211 12.51 -5.91 6.17
CA GLN A 211 12.06 -5.02 5.09
C GLN A 211 11.81 -3.56 5.58
N PHE A 212 11.11 -3.41 6.68
CA PHE A 212 10.76 -2.09 7.22
C PHE A 212 12.00 -1.30 7.67
N GLU A 213 12.90 -1.94 8.40
CA GLU A 213 14.12 -1.29 8.92
C GLU A 213 15.00 -0.76 7.77
N TYR A 214 15.17 -1.53 6.69
CA TYR A 214 15.87 -1.03 5.51
C TYR A 214 15.18 0.18 4.91
N ALA A 215 13.85 0.18 4.80
CA ALA A 215 13.10 1.31 4.25
C ALA A 215 13.23 2.59 5.09
N THR A 216 13.48 2.49 6.40
CA THR A 216 13.71 3.66 7.27
C THR A 216 14.98 4.43 6.94
N LEU A 217 15.90 3.86 6.17
CA LEU A 217 17.15 4.51 5.75
C LEU A 217 16.98 5.44 4.53
N VAL A 218 15.86 5.34 3.81
CA VAL A 218 15.62 6.12 2.59
C VAL A 218 15.68 7.65 2.79
N PRO A 219 15.22 8.23 3.92
CA PRO A 219 15.41 9.66 4.17
C PRO A 219 16.88 10.10 4.09
N CYS A 220 17.84 9.25 4.52
CA CYS A 220 19.27 9.53 4.37
C CYS A 220 19.68 9.62 2.89
N VAL A 221 19.13 8.74 2.04
CA VAL A 221 19.44 8.76 0.59
C VAL A 221 18.94 10.05 -0.05
N PHE A 222 17.71 10.45 0.23
CA PHE A 222 17.17 11.71 -0.29
C PHE A 222 17.91 12.96 0.23
N ALA A 223 18.34 12.95 1.50
CA ALA A 223 19.03 14.06 2.11
C ALA A 223 20.43 14.32 1.49
N HIS A 224 21.05 13.27 0.97
CA HIS A 224 22.41 13.36 0.40
C HIS A 224 22.45 13.34 -1.12
N GLU A 225 21.30 13.40 -1.81
CA GLU A 225 21.22 13.30 -3.27
C GLU A 225 22.12 14.29 -4.02
N HIS A 226 22.17 15.54 -3.54
CA HIS A 226 22.94 16.61 -4.20
C HIS A 226 24.41 16.66 -3.80
N GLN A 227 24.80 15.88 -2.79
CA GLN A 227 26.15 15.90 -2.21
C GLN A 227 26.90 14.59 -2.45
N ASP A 228 26.19 13.52 -2.83
CA ASP A 228 26.75 12.18 -2.99
C ASP A 228 26.24 11.55 -4.29
N PRO A 229 27.13 11.24 -5.25
CA PRO A 229 26.75 10.64 -6.53
C PRO A 229 26.10 9.26 -6.38
N GLU A 230 26.41 8.53 -5.32
CA GLU A 230 25.80 7.23 -5.04
C GLU A 230 24.36 7.37 -4.55
N ALA A 231 24.06 8.40 -3.74
CA ALA A 231 22.69 8.74 -3.35
C ALA A 231 21.86 9.09 -4.61
N ALA A 232 22.38 9.94 -5.47
CA ALA A 232 21.74 10.30 -6.74
C ALA A 232 21.53 9.06 -7.64
N ARG A 233 22.50 8.15 -7.68
CA ARG A 233 22.38 6.87 -8.45
C ARG A 233 21.29 5.98 -7.92
N LEU A 234 21.15 5.84 -6.59
CA LEU A 234 20.11 5.01 -5.98
C LEU A 234 18.71 5.57 -6.26
N LEU A 235 18.52 6.90 -6.21
CA LEU A 235 17.23 7.51 -6.53
C LEU A 235 16.88 7.41 -8.01
N ARG A 236 17.87 7.52 -8.90
CA ARG A 236 17.69 7.28 -10.33
C ARG A 236 17.27 5.84 -10.60
N TYR A 237 17.94 4.88 -9.98
CA TYR A 237 17.56 3.46 -10.07
C TYR A 237 16.11 3.25 -9.61
N SER A 238 15.68 3.86 -8.49
CA SER A 238 14.29 3.77 -8.04
C SER A 238 13.30 4.33 -9.07
N LEU A 239 13.64 5.46 -9.70
CA LEU A 239 12.83 6.05 -10.76
C LEU A 239 12.71 5.11 -11.97
N GLU A 240 13.82 4.51 -12.39
CA GLU A 240 13.85 3.52 -13.50
C GLU A 240 12.98 2.29 -13.20
N GLN A 241 12.99 1.80 -11.94
CA GLN A 241 12.15 0.68 -11.54
C GLN A 241 10.66 1.07 -11.48
N LEU A 242 10.33 2.27 -11.00
CA LEU A 242 8.96 2.80 -11.06
C LEU A 242 8.45 2.84 -12.51
N GLU A 243 9.23 3.41 -13.42
CA GLU A 243 8.88 3.46 -14.85
C GLU A 243 8.77 2.06 -15.48
N SER A 244 9.62 1.12 -15.05
CA SER A 244 9.57 -0.28 -15.50
C SER A 244 8.26 -0.94 -15.09
N LEU A 245 7.81 -0.76 -13.83
CA LEU A 245 6.51 -1.25 -13.36
C LEU A 245 5.35 -0.63 -14.15
N ALA A 246 5.38 0.68 -14.38
CA ALA A 246 4.35 1.37 -15.16
C ALA A 246 4.24 0.81 -16.58
N ARG A 247 5.38 0.62 -17.26
CA ARG A 247 5.43 0.01 -18.60
C ARG A 247 4.98 -1.45 -18.62
N ALA A 248 5.26 -2.21 -17.57
CA ALA A 248 4.87 -3.62 -17.51
C ALA A 248 3.36 -3.81 -17.40
N VAL A 249 2.66 -2.93 -16.68
CA VAL A 249 1.20 -3.02 -16.51
C VAL A 249 0.43 -2.32 -17.63
N ASP A 250 1.00 -1.26 -18.22
CA ASP A 250 0.45 -0.56 -19.40
C ASP A 250 1.54 -0.29 -20.44
N PRO A 251 1.88 -1.27 -21.29
CA PRO A 251 2.92 -1.11 -22.31
C PRO A 251 2.62 -0.03 -23.37
N THR A 252 1.37 0.31 -23.53
CA THR A 252 0.90 1.29 -24.52
C THR A 252 0.77 2.71 -23.98
N HIS A 253 0.89 2.88 -22.66
CA HIS A 253 0.71 4.17 -21.97
C HIS A 253 -0.61 4.86 -22.34
N THR A 254 -1.69 4.09 -22.39
CA THR A 254 -3.04 4.58 -22.72
C THR A 254 -3.93 4.75 -21.51
N LEU A 255 -3.53 4.20 -20.36
CA LEU A 255 -4.27 4.30 -19.11
C LEU A 255 -3.82 5.52 -18.30
N PRO A 256 -4.74 6.20 -17.59
CA PRO A 256 -4.33 7.14 -16.56
C PRO A 256 -3.52 6.43 -15.48
N LEU A 257 -2.38 6.99 -15.08
CA LEU A 257 -1.46 6.43 -14.11
C LEU A 257 -1.53 7.20 -12.80
N VAL A 258 -1.85 6.52 -11.71
CA VAL A 258 -1.65 7.04 -10.36
C VAL A 258 -0.34 6.47 -9.80
N VAL A 259 0.49 7.33 -9.21
CA VAL A 259 1.69 6.93 -8.47
C VAL A 259 1.46 7.18 -6.99
N ALA A 260 1.60 6.13 -6.19
CA ALA A 260 1.38 6.16 -4.75
C ALA A 260 2.62 5.70 -3.96
N GLY A 261 2.53 5.74 -2.63
CA GLY A 261 3.64 5.45 -1.74
C GLY A 261 4.57 6.64 -1.53
N SER A 262 5.22 6.69 -0.37
CA SER A 262 6.03 7.85 0.05
C SER A 262 7.21 8.14 -0.87
N ILE A 263 7.80 7.12 -1.46
CA ILE A 263 8.91 7.25 -2.41
C ILE A 263 8.36 7.60 -3.79
N GLY A 264 7.34 6.88 -4.25
CA GLY A 264 6.71 7.13 -5.55
C GLY A 264 6.28 8.58 -5.70
N GLN A 265 5.56 9.13 -4.73
CA GLN A 265 5.13 10.53 -4.75
C GLN A 265 6.29 11.54 -4.81
N ARG A 266 7.43 11.25 -4.16
CA ARG A 266 8.64 12.10 -4.26
C ARG A 266 9.33 12.00 -5.62
N LEU A 267 9.12 10.90 -6.35
CA LEU A 267 9.70 10.69 -7.67
C LEU A 267 8.81 11.19 -8.80
N VAL A 268 7.51 11.39 -8.60
CA VAL A 268 6.56 11.90 -9.62
C VAL A 268 7.08 13.13 -10.36
N PRO A 269 7.64 14.18 -9.71
CA PRO A 269 8.14 15.37 -10.42
C PRO A 269 9.32 15.09 -11.38
N ARG A 270 9.92 13.91 -11.31
CA ARG A 270 11.07 13.48 -12.12
C ARG A 270 10.67 12.59 -13.29
N LEU A 271 9.42 12.10 -13.29
CA LEU A 271 8.89 11.30 -14.40
C LEU A 271 8.78 12.15 -15.65
N SER A 272 9.18 11.59 -16.77
CA SER A 272 9.20 12.28 -18.06
C SER A 272 8.67 11.38 -19.18
N GLY A 273 8.59 11.93 -20.39
CA GLY A 273 8.14 11.18 -21.56
C GLY A 273 6.71 10.67 -21.42
N LEU A 274 6.43 9.51 -22.00
CA LEU A 274 5.08 8.91 -22.04
C LEU A 274 4.56 8.55 -20.62
N VAL A 275 5.42 8.04 -19.75
CA VAL A 275 5.01 7.68 -18.37
C VAL A 275 4.58 8.93 -17.60
N GLY A 276 5.38 10.00 -17.65
CA GLY A 276 5.05 11.26 -16.97
C GLY A 276 3.78 11.91 -17.49
N ALA A 277 3.51 11.79 -18.80
CA ALA A 277 2.30 12.34 -19.43
C ALA A 277 1.01 11.66 -19.00
N CYS A 278 1.07 10.40 -18.53
CA CYS A 278 -0.10 9.65 -18.08
C CYS A 278 -0.44 9.88 -16.59
N VAL A 279 0.43 10.56 -15.82
CA VAL A 279 0.23 10.74 -14.38
C VAL A 279 -0.96 11.64 -14.08
N VAL A 280 -1.88 11.11 -13.27
CA VAL A 280 -3.07 11.83 -12.79
C VAL A 280 -3.18 11.76 -11.27
N PRO A 281 -3.87 12.69 -10.61
CA PRO A 281 -4.17 12.57 -9.19
C PRO A 281 -5.17 11.44 -8.92
N PRO A 282 -5.10 10.75 -7.76
CA PRO A 282 -6.09 9.76 -7.39
C PRO A 282 -7.47 10.39 -7.18
N GLN A 283 -8.53 9.66 -7.54
CA GLN A 283 -9.92 10.08 -7.31
C GLN A 283 -10.39 9.77 -5.87
N GLY A 284 -9.82 8.74 -5.25
CA GLY A 284 -10.11 8.30 -3.90
C GLY A 284 -8.97 7.45 -3.33
N ASP A 285 -9.18 6.94 -2.12
CA ASP A 285 -8.20 6.10 -1.41
C ASP A 285 -8.59 4.61 -1.44
N ALA A 286 -7.80 3.75 -0.76
CA ALA A 286 -8.05 2.31 -0.71
C ALA A 286 -9.39 1.95 -0.03
N MET A 287 -9.88 2.77 0.92
CA MET A 287 -11.20 2.56 1.52
C MET A 287 -12.32 2.83 0.52
N ASP A 288 -12.17 3.82 -0.38
CA ASP A 288 -13.13 4.08 -1.46
C ASP A 288 -13.16 2.93 -2.46
N GLY A 289 -11.98 2.36 -2.78
CA GLY A 289 -11.90 1.15 -3.60
C GLY A 289 -12.56 -0.06 -2.95
N ALA A 290 -12.36 -0.25 -1.66
CA ALA A 290 -13.00 -1.31 -0.89
C ALA A 290 -14.54 -1.12 -0.82
N LEU A 291 -15.03 0.11 -0.68
CA LEU A 291 -16.45 0.44 -0.79
C LEU A 291 -17.01 0.08 -2.18
N THR A 292 -16.29 0.44 -3.24
CA THR A 292 -16.67 0.11 -4.62
C THR A 292 -16.76 -1.40 -4.80
N LEU A 293 -15.81 -2.15 -4.26
CA LEU A 293 -15.76 -3.62 -4.31
C LEU A 293 -17.00 -4.26 -3.67
N CYS A 294 -17.45 -3.83 -2.50
CA CYS A 294 -18.60 -4.45 -1.84
C CYS A 294 -19.96 -4.03 -2.43
N MET A 295 -20.00 -2.99 -3.25
CA MET A 295 -21.22 -2.52 -3.93
C MET A 295 -21.45 -3.19 -5.29
N GLN A 296 -20.47 -3.89 -5.83
CA GLN A 296 -20.60 -4.76 -6.99
C GLN A 296 -21.11 -6.14 -6.58
#